data_3c80d887a5336b85ea5e575802ace7ef
#
_entry.id   3c80d887a5336b85ea5e575802ace7ef
#
_cell.length_a   1.000
_cell.length_b   1.000
_cell.length_c   1.000
_cell.angle_alpha   90.00
_cell.angle_beta   90.00
_cell.angle_gamma   90.00
#
_symmetry.space_group_name_H-M   'P 1'
#
loop_
_entity.id
_entity.type
_entity.pdbx_description
1 polymer ?
#
loop_
_entity_poly.entity_id
_entity_poly.type
_entity_poly.pdbx_seq_one_letter_code
_entity_poly.pdbx_strand_id
1 'polypeptide(L)'
;MEQQNKNVSLPDNAYRELKAGEEYKPLMSAESTPAEVTPYSVTMGILMAIIFSAAAAFLGLKVGQVFEAAIPIAIIAVGMGTALGKKNMLGQNVIIQSIGASSGVIVAGAIFTLPALYILGLEAEFYQIFLSSLLGGVLGIVLLIPFRKYFVKEMHGKYPFPEATATTEVLVSGEKGGNQAKLLAVAGLVGGLYDFAVSTFGAWTEVVSTRISEFGTMCADKFKVVFSLNTGAAVLGLGYIIGLKYAVIITAGSCLVWFLIVPLIGSIAPDAASLTPESIFTDYGRPIGIGGIAMAGLIGIIRQAGIIRQAVGLAVSELSSKKDGAAVVAERTQRDLSMKLILSVLIAALITTWVFFQFGLLGNLAQSIVALLIVFVIAFLFTTVAANAIAIVGTNPVSGMTLMTLILSSLVLVSIGLNGNEGMTAALIIGGVVCTALSMAGGFITDLKIGYWLGTTPKSRRAGSSSAHSYRPLRLQALCSY
;
A
#
# COMPACT_ATOMS: atom_id res chain seq x y z
N MET A 1 33.69 3.96 -30.90
CA MET A 1 32.46 4.39 -30.14
C MET A 1 31.30 3.37 -30.31
N GLU A 2 31.62 2.07 -30.28
CA GLU A 2 30.64 1.00 -30.60
C GLU A 2 30.66 -0.11 -29.55
N GLN A 3 30.62 0.22 -28.27
CA GLN A 3 30.60 -0.80 -27.19
C GLN A 3 29.73 -0.38 -25.99
N GLN A 4 28.52 0.13 -26.19
CA GLN A 4 27.58 0.35 -25.11
C GLN A 4 26.13 -0.06 -25.40
N ASN A 5 25.92 -1.06 -26.26
CA ASN A 5 24.65 -1.78 -26.30
C ASN A 5 24.71 -3.01 -25.38
N LYS A 6 25.14 -2.82 -24.13
CA LYS A 6 24.95 -3.82 -23.09
C LYS A 6 23.46 -3.89 -22.79
N ASN A 7 22.86 -5.06 -22.97
CA ASN A 7 21.50 -5.37 -22.53
C ASN A 7 21.30 -4.90 -21.09
N VAL A 8 20.64 -3.76 -20.93
CA VAL A 8 20.28 -3.25 -19.61
C VAL A 8 19.20 -4.16 -19.06
N SER A 9 19.56 -5.20 -18.35
CA SER A 9 18.67 -6.13 -17.67
C SER A 9 19.12 -6.29 -16.24
N LEU A 10 18.19 -6.60 -15.36
CA LEU A 10 18.58 -6.98 -14.01
C LEU A 10 19.49 -8.21 -14.05
N PRO A 11 20.44 -8.34 -13.10
CA PRO A 11 21.24 -9.53 -12.97
C PRO A 11 20.37 -10.78 -12.73
N ASP A 12 20.79 -11.93 -13.22
CA ASP A 12 20.05 -13.22 -13.09
C ASP A 12 19.76 -13.59 -11.63
N ASN A 13 20.56 -13.09 -10.69
CA ASN A 13 20.37 -13.31 -9.26
C ASN A 13 19.44 -12.30 -8.57
N ALA A 14 18.79 -11.40 -9.31
CA ALA A 14 17.90 -10.39 -8.72
C ALA A 14 16.69 -11.01 -7.99
N TYR A 15 16.13 -12.09 -8.53
CA TYR A 15 14.88 -12.68 -8.07
C TYR A 15 15.04 -14.05 -7.38
N ARG A 16 16.25 -14.55 -7.26
CA ARG A 16 16.53 -15.82 -6.57
C ARG A 16 17.35 -15.62 -5.30
N GLU A 17 17.34 -16.61 -4.43
CA GLU A 17 18.20 -16.60 -3.25
C GLU A 17 19.68 -16.60 -3.66
N LEU A 18 20.46 -15.79 -2.95
CA LEU A 18 21.91 -15.72 -3.17
C LEU A 18 22.60 -16.96 -2.62
N LYS A 19 23.56 -17.48 -3.39
CA LYS A 19 24.42 -18.57 -2.94
C LYS A 19 25.41 -18.08 -1.88
N ALA A 20 25.99 -18.98 -1.11
CA ALA A 20 27.00 -18.65 -0.12
C ALA A 20 28.17 -17.90 -0.78
N GLY A 21 28.46 -16.70 -0.31
CA GLY A 21 29.51 -15.82 -0.86
C GLY A 21 29.11 -15.02 -2.11
N GLU A 22 27.88 -15.14 -2.59
CA GLU A 22 27.37 -14.36 -3.70
C GLU A 22 26.80 -13.04 -3.19
N GLU A 23 27.14 -11.92 -3.86
CA GLU A 23 26.57 -10.61 -3.57
C GLU A 23 25.69 -10.12 -4.72
N TYR A 24 24.57 -9.49 -4.37
CA TYR A 24 23.73 -8.82 -5.34
C TYR A 24 24.35 -7.47 -5.75
N LYS A 25 24.59 -7.29 -7.05
CA LYS A 25 25.07 -6.03 -7.63
C LYS A 25 23.90 -5.33 -8.33
N PRO A 26 23.48 -4.14 -7.85
CA PRO A 26 22.36 -3.42 -8.45
C PRO A 26 22.71 -2.89 -9.84
N LEU A 27 21.69 -2.57 -10.64
CA LEU A 27 21.83 -2.08 -12.01
C LEU A 27 22.65 -0.77 -12.07
N MET A 28 22.37 0.18 -11.20
CA MET A 28 23.19 1.38 -11.02
C MET A 28 24.28 1.10 -10.00
N SER A 29 25.53 1.02 -10.46
CA SER A 29 26.70 0.76 -9.61
C SER A 29 26.75 1.69 -8.40
N ALA A 30 27.26 1.19 -7.27
CA ALA A 30 27.48 1.98 -6.05
C ALA A 30 28.42 3.17 -6.27
N GLU A 31 29.35 3.04 -7.23
CA GLU A 31 30.33 4.08 -7.60
C GLU A 31 29.75 5.15 -8.52
N SER A 32 28.62 4.84 -9.21
CA SER A 32 27.97 5.81 -10.09
C SER A 32 27.25 6.91 -9.30
N THR A 33 27.19 8.11 -9.87
CA THR A 33 26.46 9.26 -9.30
C THR A 33 25.29 9.65 -10.18
N PRO A 34 24.24 8.81 -10.32
CA PRO A 34 23.10 9.13 -11.14
C PRO A 34 22.33 10.33 -10.56
N ALA A 35 21.78 11.16 -11.45
CA ALA A 35 20.87 12.21 -11.03
C ALA A 35 19.54 11.56 -10.57
N GLU A 36 19.28 11.55 -9.27
CA GLU A 36 18.07 10.97 -8.68
C GLU A 36 17.07 12.08 -8.34
N VAL A 37 17.38 12.91 -7.36
CA VAL A 37 16.53 14.03 -6.91
C VAL A 37 16.87 15.28 -7.69
N THR A 38 16.02 15.65 -8.63
CA THR A 38 16.13 16.86 -9.44
C THR A 38 14.83 17.66 -9.36
N PRO A 39 14.83 18.97 -9.67
CA PRO A 39 13.58 19.73 -9.75
C PRO A 39 12.54 19.06 -10.66
N TYR A 40 12.98 18.48 -11.76
CA TYR A 40 12.11 17.74 -12.68
C TYR A 40 11.49 16.51 -12.02
N SER A 41 12.31 15.64 -11.38
CA SER A 41 11.78 14.42 -10.76
C SER A 41 10.84 14.72 -9.60
N VAL A 42 11.10 15.76 -8.82
CA VAL A 42 10.23 16.17 -7.71
C VAL A 42 8.92 16.77 -8.22
N THR A 43 8.97 17.73 -9.16
CA THR A 43 7.76 18.36 -9.69
C THR A 43 6.87 17.36 -10.43
N MET A 44 7.46 16.49 -11.25
CA MET A 44 6.72 15.43 -11.92
C MET A 44 6.14 14.41 -10.95
N GLY A 45 6.91 14.00 -9.94
CA GLY A 45 6.42 13.12 -8.89
C GLY A 45 5.24 13.71 -8.13
N ILE A 46 5.31 15.00 -7.78
CA ILE A 46 4.19 15.69 -7.12
C ILE A 46 2.97 15.79 -8.04
N LEU A 47 3.18 16.10 -9.33
CA LEU A 47 2.07 16.15 -10.29
C LEU A 47 1.38 14.77 -10.41
N MET A 48 2.17 13.71 -10.57
CA MET A 48 1.63 12.34 -10.58
C MET A 48 0.92 12.01 -9.27
N ALA A 49 1.50 12.40 -8.13
CA ALA A 49 0.87 12.22 -6.84
C ALA A 49 -0.51 12.87 -6.75
N ILE A 50 -0.66 14.07 -7.26
CA ILE A 50 -1.92 14.82 -7.28
C ILE A 50 -2.97 14.12 -8.15
N ILE A 51 -2.60 13.74 -9.37
CA ILE A 51 -3.50 13.09 -10.33
C ILE A 51 -3.95 11.73 -9.80
N PHE A 52 -2.99 10.91 -9.38
CA PHE A 52 -3.29 9.54 -8.93
C PHE A 52 -3.94 9.49 -7.55
N SER A 53 -3.76 10.48 -6.66
CA SER A 53 -4.57 10.58 -5.44
C SER A 53 -6.05 10.79 -5.77
N ALA A 54 -6.34 11.70 -6.68
CA ALA A 54 -7.73 11.97 -7.08
C ALA A 54 -8.37 10.74 -7.74
N ALA A 55 -7.63 10.09 -8.65
CA ALA A 55 -8.09 8.87 -9.31
C ALA A 55 -8.31 7.71 -8.32
N ALA A 56 -7.36 7.49 -7.42
CA ALA A 56 -7.45 6.43 -6.40
C ALA A 56 -8.60 6.66 -5.42
N ALA A 57 -8.84 7.92 -4.99
CA ALA A 57 -9.96 8.25 -4.13
C ALA A 57 -11.30 8.01 -4.83
N PHE A 58 -11.45 8.48 -6.08
CA PHE A 58 -12.66 8.27 -6.86
C PHE A 58 -12.96 6.78 -7.08
N LEU A 59 -11.97 6.01 -7.56
CA LEU A 59 -12.13 4.58 -7.78
C LEU A 59 -12.38 3.82 -6.48
N GLY A 60 -11.67 4.16 -5.42
CA GLY A 60 -11.83 3.52 -4.13
C GLY A 60 -13.22 3.73 -3.53
N LEU A 61 -13.80 4.92 -3.65
CA LEU A 61 -15.17 5.20 -3.22
C LEU A 61 -16.21 4.50 -4.12
N LYS A 62 -15.97 4.47 -5.44
CA LYS A 62 -16.90 3.87 -6.40
C LYS A 62 -16.89 2.33 -6.35
N VAL A 63 -15.72 1.72 -6.24
CA VAL A 63 -15.53 0.26 -6.40
C VAL A 63 -15.25 -0.43 -5.06
N GLY A 64 -14.94 0.33 -4.01
CA GLY A 64 -14.55 -0.23 -2.71
C GLY A 64 -13.16 -0.87 -2.71
N GLN A 65 -12.35 -0.62 -3.74
CA GLN A 65 -10.98 -1.12 -3.85
C GLN A 65 -10.04 -0.01 -4.30
N VAL A 66 -8.84 0.02 -3.73
CA VAL A 66 -7.80 0.98 -4.12
C VAL A 66 -6.68 0.24 -4.81
N PHE A 67 -6.38 0.67 -6.03
CA PHE A 67 -5.27 0.15 -6.81
C PHE A 67 -4.00 0.95 -6.50
N GLU A 68 -2.91 0.25 -6.34
CA GLU A 68 -1.61 0.89 -6.20
C GLU A 68 -1.15 1.48 -7.54
N ALA A 69 -0.73 2.75 -7.50
CA ALA A 69 -0.44 3.52 -8.72
C ALA A 69 1.02 3.37 -9.20
N ALA A 70 1.82 2.50 -8.58
CA ALA A 70 3.25 2.38 -8.84
C ALA A 70 3.56 2.07 -10.31
N ILE A 71 2.88 1.08 -10.89
CA ILE A 71 3.09 0.64 -12.27
C ILE A 71 2.66 1.72 -13.29
N PRO A 72 1.43 2.27 -13.24
CA PRO A 72 1.01 3.32 -14.15
C PRO A 72 1.92 4.55 -14.10
N ILE A 73 2.34 4.95 -12.90
CA ILE A 73 3.24 6.10 -12.75
C ILE A 73 4.62 5.81 -13.34
N ALA A 74 5.15 4.59 -13.16
CA ALA A 74 6.40 4.18 -13.77
C ALA A 74 6.32 4.24 -15.32
N ILE A 75 5.21 3.77 -15.89
CA ILE A 75 4.96 3.85 -17.34
C ILE A 75 4.97 5.29 -17.82
N ILE A 76 4.25 6.18 -17.14
CA ILE A 76 4.17 7.60 -17.49
C ILE A 76 5.55 8.27 -17.35
N ALA A 77 6.28 8.00 -16.25
CA ALA A 77 7.61 8.56 -16.02
C ALA A 77 8.59 8.18 -17.14
N VAL A 78 8.59 6.91 -17.52
CA VAL A 78 9.40 6.40 -18.63
C VAL A 78 8.96 7.01 -19.97
N GLY A 79 7.66 7.02 -20.24
CA GLY A 79 7.11 7.56 -21.49
C GLY A 79 7.44 9.04 -21.68
N MET A 80 7.32 9.84 -20.62
CA MET A 80 7.67 11.26 -20.65
C MET A 80 9.17 11.50 -20.80
N GLY A 81 10.02 10.72 -20.13
CA GLY A 81 11.47 10.77 -20.29
C GLY A 81 11.87 10.52 -21.76
N THR A 82 11.25 9.51 -22.37
CA THR A 82 11.46 9.16 -23.78
C THR A 82 10.95 10.25 -24.72
N ALA A 83 9.75 10.78 -24.49
CA ALA A 83 9.16 11.85 -25.30
C ALA A 83 9.98 13.16 -25.27
N LEU A 84 10.60 13.44 -24.14
CA LEU A 84 11.49 14.60 -23.96
C LEU A 84 12.91 14.36 -24.47
N GLY A 85 13.21 13.19 -25.07
CA GLY A 85 14.52 12.84 -25.60
C GLY A 85 15.63 12.78 -24.54
N LYS A 86 15.28 12.67 -23.27
CA LYS A 86 16.23 12.60 -22.16
C LYS A 86 16.81 11.20 -22.05
N LYS A 87 18.12 11.11 -21.81
CA LYS A 87 18.85 9.85 -21.59
C LYS A 87 19.26 9.70 -20.12
N ASN A 88 19.51 8.46 -19.68
CA ASN A 88 19.94 8.13 -18.31
C ASN A 88 18.95 8.63 -17.23
N MET A 89 17.67 8.42 -17.48
CA MET A 89 16.59 8.90 -16.61
C MET A 89 16.20 7.93 -15.48
N LEU A 90 16.80 6.73 -15.43
CA LEU A 90 16.40 5.67 -14.51
C LEU A 90 16.31 6.15 -13.07
N GLY A 91 17.32 6.83 -12.55
CA GLY A 91 17.30 7.37 -11.19
C GLY A 91 16.17 8.37 -10.95
N GLN A 92 15.92 9.27 -11.91
CA GLN A 92 14.83 10.25 -11.83
C GLN A 92 13.45 9.58 -11.94
N ASN A 93 13.28 8.61 -12.85
CA ASN A 93 12.02 7.87 -13.03
C ASN A 93 11.66 7.09 -11.77
N VAL A 94 12.65 6.52 -11.07
CA VAL A 94 12.44 5.87 -9.77
C VAL A 94 11.92 6.86 -8.72
N ILE A 95 12.45 8.09 -8.68
CA ILE A 95 11.97 9.12 -7.74
C ILE A 95 10.56 9.58 -8.10
N ILE A 96 10.28 9.81 -9.40
CA ILE A 96 8.93 10.15 -9.87
C ILE A 96 7.93 9.07 -9.48
N GLN A 97 8.27 7.81 -9.71
CA GLN A 97 7.44 6.67 -9.35
C GLN A 97 7.22 6.61 -7.83
N SER A 98 8.27 6.73 -7.02
CA SER A 98 8.16 6.64 -5.56
C SER A 98 7.31 7.78 -4.96
N ILE A 99 7.54 9.03 -5.40
CA ILE A 99 6.72 10.17 -4.99
C ILE A 99 5.27 9.99 -5.44
N GLY A 100 5.07 9.60 -6.68
CA GLY A 100 3.74 9.38 -7.25
C GLY A 100 2.98 8.24 -6.57
N ALA A 101 3.58 7.06 -6.45
CA ALA A 101 2.97 5.87 -5.89
C ALA A 101 2.54 6.05 -4.44
N SER A 102 3.35 6.76 -3.62
CA SER A 102 2.96 7.04 -2.24
C SER A 102 1.57 7.72 -2.13
N SER A 103 0.98 8.25 -3.25
CA SER A 103 -0.38 8.85 -3.30
C SER A 103 -1.50 7.83 -3.13
N GLY A 104 -1.51 6.81 -3.95
CA GLY A 104 -2.49 5.74 -3.86
C GLY A 104 -2.46 5.06 -2.51
N VAL A 105 -1.26 4.88 -1.96
CA VAL A 105 -1.04 4.25 -0.67
C VAL A 105 -1.69 5.02 0.49
N ILE A 106 -1.58 6.36 0.53
CA ILE A 106 -2.25 7.17 1.56
C ILE A 106 -3.76 7.11 1.40
N VAL A 107 -4.24 7.23 0.17
CA VAL A 107 -5.67 7.10 -0.12
C VAL A 107 -6.19 5.73 0.32
N ALA A 108 -5.44 4.65 0.05
CA ALA A 108 -5.80 3.31 0.48
C ALA A 108 -5.94 3.19 2.01
N GLY A 109 -5.10 3.88 2.77
CA GLY A 109 -5.24 3.92 4.24
C GLY A 109 -6.46 4.71 4.70
N ALA A 110 -6.69 5.87 4.10
CA ALA A 110 -7.72 6.81 4.52
C ALA A 110 -9.15 6.36 4.14
N ILE A 111 -9.31 5.74 2.97
CA ILE A 111 -10.63 5.48 2.37
C ILE A 111 -11.44 4.41 3.11
N PHE A 112 -10.79 3.57 3.91
CA PHE A 112 -11.48 2.53 4.69
C PHE A 112 -11.99 3.01 6.05
N THR A 113 -11.68 4.24 6.44
CA THR A 113 -12.08 4.81 7.74
C THR A 113 -12.80 6.14 7.60
N LEU A 114 -12.15 7.12 6.95
CA LEU A 114 -12.62 8.51 6.94
C LEU A 114 -13.97 8.73 6.23
N PRO A 115 -14.32 8.03 5.12
CA PRO A 115 -15.65 8.18 4.53
C PRO A 115 -16.79 7.75 5.47
N ALA A 116 -16.53 6.86 6.43
CA ALA A 116 -17.52 6.47 7.42
C ALA A 116 -18.01 7.65 8.27
N LEU A 117 -17.20 8.69 8.48
CA LEU A 117 -17.62 9.92 9.15
C LEU A 117 -18.83 10.55 8.44
N TYR A 118 -18.75 10.69 7.13
CA TYR A 118 -19.83 11.25 6.31
C TYR A 118 -21.04 10.31 6.21
N ILE A 119 -20.81 9.00 6.05
CA ILE A 119 -21.88 8.00 5.97
C ILE A 119 -22.70 7.95 7.25
N LEU A 120 -22.04 8.11 8.40
CA LEU A 120 -22.68 8.11 9.72
C LEU A 120 -23.22 9.51 10.12
N GLY A 121 -23.06 10.53 9.28
CA GLY A 121 -23.47 11.90 9.59
C GLY A 121 -22.69 12.51 10.76
N LEU A 122 -21.45 12.08 10.97
CA LEU A 122 -20.57 12.60 12.01
C LEU A 122 -19.85 13.84 11.50
N GLU A 123 -19.84 14.88 12.29
CA GLU A 123 -19.12 16.11 11.97
C GLU A 123 -17.61 15.89 12.20
N ALA A 124 -16.81 16.16 11.17
CA ALA A 124 -15.36 16.15 11.23
C ALA A 124 -14.80 17.36 10.48
N GLU A 125 -13.92 18.07 11.16
CA GLU A 125 -13.26 19.22 10.59
C GLU A 125 -12.17 18.81 9.57
N PHE A 126 -11.97 19.62 8.54
CA PHE A 126 -10.96 19.36 7.51
C PHE A 126 -9.58 19.05 8.09
N TYR A 127 -9.13 19.83 9.08
CA TYR A 127 -7.82 19.65 9.66
C TYR A 127 -7.67 18.28 10.37
N GLN A 128 -8.76 17.72 10.89
CA GLN A 128 -8.73 16.39 11.55
C GLN A 128 -8.46 15.29 10.53
N ILE A 129 -9.13 15.33 9.37
CA ILE A 129 -8.91 14.38 8.26
C ILE A 129 -7.51 14.57 7.68
N PHE A 130 -7.11 15.83 7.46
CA PHE A 130 -5.78 16.17 6.96
C PHE A 130 -4.66 15.67 7.87
N LEU A 131 -4.72 16.00 9.16
CA LEU A 131 -3.69 15.61 10.13
C LEU A 131 -3.66 14.10 10.36
N SER A 132 -4.81 13.44 10.37
CA SER A 132 -4.84 11.98 10.53
C SER A 132 -4.09 11.28 9.41
N SER A 133 -4.31 11.67 8.16
CA SER A 133 -3.62 11.11 7.00
C SER A 133 -2.13 11.50 6.95
N LEU A 134 -1.80 12.75 7.29
CA LEU A 134 -0.42 13.25 7.31
C LEU A 134 0.41 12.52 8.37
N LEU A 135 -0.08 12.49 9.61
CA LEU A 135 0.61 11.87 10.74
C LEU A 135 0.73 10.35 10.56
N GLY A 136 -0.36 9.72 10.09
CA GLY A 136 -0.33 8.31 9.74
C GLY A 136 0.74 8.00 8.71
N GLY A 137 0.80 8.74 7.62
CA GLY A 137 1.83 8.54 6.59
C GLY A 137 3.26 8.71 7.11
N VAL A 138 3.53 9.74 7.91
CA VAL A 138 4.86 9.93 8.54
C VAL A 138 5.20 8.77 9.47
N LEU A 139 4.26 8.37 10.34
CA LEU A 139 4.47 7.24 11.25
C LEU A 139 4.75 5.95 10.49
N GLY A 140 4.01 5.66 9.40
CA GLY A 140 4.22 4.47 8.59
C GLY A 140 5.62 4.38 7.98
N ILE A 141 6.14 5.49 7.43
CA ILE A 141 7.50 5.54 6.93
C ILE A 141 8.52 5.28 8.05
N VAL A 142 8.40 6.01 9.16
CA VAL A 142 9.40 5.99 10.22
C VAL A 142 9.42 4.64 10.95
N LEU A 143 8.26 4.05 11.18
CA LEU A 143 8.14 2.72 11.82
C LEU A 143 8.66 1.59 10.93
N LEU A 144 8.61 1.73 9.59
CA LEU A 144 9.12 0.72 8.67
C LEU A 144 10.64 0.71 8.56
N ILE A 145 11.30 1.85 8.73
CA ILE A 145 12.74 1.99 8.47
C ILE A 145 13.60 0.92 9.18
N PRO A 146 13.38 0.58 10.46
CA PRO A 146 14.14 -0.46 11.14
C PRO A 146 14.05 -1.84 10.48
N PHE A 147 12.92 -2.13 9.79
CA PHE A 147 12.68 -3.42 9.15
C PHE A 147 13.22 -3.51 7.71
N ARG A 148 13.67 -2.39 7.13
CA ARG A 148 14.16 -2.33 5.75
C ARG A 148 15.24 -3.37 5.46
N LYS A 149 16.29 -3.39 6.30
CA LYS A 149 17.45 -4.27 6.09
C LYS A 149 17.02 -5.72 6.02
N TYR A 150 16.13 -6.12 6.91
CA TYR A 150 15.58 -7.46 6.95
C TYR A 150 14.82 -7.80 5.66
N PHE A 151 13.75 -7.08 5.34
CA PHE A 151 12.88 -7.42 4.19
C PHE A 151 13.57 -7.24 2.84
N VAL A 152 14.39 -6.20 2.69
CA VAL A 152 14.94 -5.81 1.39
C VAL A 152 16.23 -6.55 1.07
N LYS A 153 17.15 -6.70 2.07
CA LYS A 153 18.49 -7.27 1.86
C LYS A 153 18.61 -8.70 2.39
N GLU A 154 18.28 -8.94 3.67
CA GLU A 154 18.52 -10.27 4.29
C GLU A 154 17.59 -11.35 3.72
N MET A 155 16.37 -10.97 3.34
CA MET A 155 15.39 -11.87 2.69
C MET A 155 15.41 -11.77 1.16
N HIS A 156 16.58 -11.46 0.57
CA HIS A 156 16.73 -11.41 -0.87
C HIS A 156 16.39 -12.75 -1.53
N GLY A 157 15.52 -12.73 -2.53
CA GLY A 157 15.06 -13.92 -3.27
C GLY A 157 14.06 -14.80 -2.55
N LYS A 158 13.83 -14.63 -1.24
CA LYS A 158 12.84 -15.41 -0.48
C LYS A 158 11.42 -14.91 -0.67
N TYR A 159 11.26 -13.61 -0.89
CA TYR A 159 9.97 -12.98 -1.15
C TYR A 159 9.86 -12.55 -2.60
N PRO A 160 8.74 -12.84 -3.28
CA PRO A 160 8.57 -12.52 -4.71
C PRO A 160 8.43 -11.05 -5.01
N PHE A 161 7.90 -10.23 -4.08
CA PHE A 161 7.61 -8.80 -4.29
C PHE A 161 6.95 -8.51 -5.65
N PRO A 162 5.75 -9.05 -5.95
CA PRO A 162 5.22 -9.05 -7.33
C PRO A 162 5.09 -7.65 -7.93
N GLU A 163 4.58 -6.69 -7.17
CA GLU A 163 4.43 -5.32 -7.61
C GLU A 163 5.77 -4.61 -7.83
N ALA A 164 6.73 -4.80 -6.90
CA ALA A 164 8.06 -4.24 -7.04
C ALA A 164 8.79 -4.84 -8.27
N THR A 165 8.59 -6.13 -8.54
CA THR A 165 9.11 -6.81 -9.71
C THR A 165 8.56 -6.18 -10.99
N ALA A 166 7.24 -6.08 -11.12
CA ALA A 166 6.61 -5.50 -12.28
C ALA A 166 7.03 -4.04 -12.51
N THR A 167 7.02 -3.22 -11.46
CA THR A 167 7.44 -1.82 -11.54
C THR A 167 8.92 -1.69 -11.94
N THR A 168 9.78 -2.55 -11.40
CA THR A 168 11.21 -2.56 -11.75
C THR A 168 11.42 -2.91 -13.21
N GLU A 169 10.73 -3.94 -13.73
CA GLU A 169 10.81 -4.33 -15.14
C GLU A 169 10.34 -3.21 -16.06
N VAL A 170 9.28 -2.49 -15.71
CA VAL A 170 8.81 -1.30 -16.42
C VAL A 170 9.90 -0.24 -16.50
N LEU A 171 10.51 0.11 -15.36
CA LEU A 171 11.55 1.13 -15.27
C LEU A 171 12.80 0.75 -16.07
N VAL A 172 13.21 -0.51 -16.01
CA VAL A 172 14.37 -1.05 -16.76
C VAL A 172 14.08 -1.10 -18.26
N SER A 173 12.87 -1.51 -18.64
CA SER A 173 12.44 -1.53 -20.05
C SER A 173 12.46 -0.14 -20.66
N GLY A 174 12.12 0.88 -19.87
CA GLY A 174 12.19 2.27 -20.30
C GLY A 174 13.61 2.76 -20.56
N GLU A 175 14.59 2.32 -19.80
CA GLU A 175 15.99 2.68 -20.02
C GLU A 175 16.59 2.04 -21.28
N LYS A 176 16.11 0.86 -21.68
CA LYS A 176 16.48 0.22 -22.94
C LYS A 176 16.07 1.05 -24.17
N GLY A 177 14.99 1.82 -24.03
CA GLY A 177 14.41 2.60 -25.13
C GLY A 177 13.85 1.73 -26.27
N GLY A 178 13.42 2.37 -27.35
CA GLY A 178 12.99 1.69 -28.57
C GLY A 178 11.65 0.96 -28.47
N ASN A 179 11.53 -0.23 -29.06
CA ASN A 179 10.26 -0.94 -29.21
C ASN A 179 9.62 -1.38 -27.88
N GLN A 180 10.39 -1.65 -26.84
CA GLN A 180 9.84 -2.10 -25.54
C GLN A 180 9.09 -0.98 -24.83
N ALA A 181 9.65 0.23 -24.79
CA ALA A 181 8.96 1.38 -24.21
C ALA A 181 7.69 1.73 -24.98
N LYS A 182 7.73 1.61 -26.32
CA LYS A 182 6.55 1.80 -27.19
C LYS A 182 5.48 0.74 -26.90
N LEU A 183 5.88 -0.53 -26.81
CA LEU A 183 4.94 -1.63 -26.50
C LEU A 183 4.26 -1.41 -25.15
N LEU A 184 5.01 -1.00 -24.14
CA LEU A 184 4.49 -0.71 -22.81
C LEU A 184 3.50 0.47 -22.82
N ALA A 185 3.84 1.56 -23.52
CA ALA A 185 2.95 2.71 -23.67
C ALA A 185 1.66 2.33 -24.43
N VAL A 186 1.76 1.54 -25.49
CA VAL A 186 0.60 1.05 -26.24
C VAL A 186 -0.26 0.13 -25.39
N ALA A 187 0.33 -0.82 -24.66
CA ALA A 187 -0.41 -1.72 -23.78
C ALA A 187 -1.13 -0.94 -22.66
N GLY A 188 -0.45 0.04 -22.04
CA GLY A 188 -1.07 0.92 -21.04
C GLY A 188 -2.21 1.77 -21.61
N LEU A 189 -2.04 2.29 -22.83
CA LEU A 189 -3.08 3.03 -23.52
C LEU A 189 -4.29 2.15 -23.84
N VAL A 190 -4.07 0.95 -24.38
CA VAL A 190 -5.14 0.00 -24.73
C VAL A 190 -5.91 -0.43 -23.48
N GLY A 191 -5.21 -0.83 -22.41
CA GLY A 191 -5.85 -1.19 -21.14
C GLY A 191 -6.61 -0.02 -20.51
N GLY A 192 -6.01 1.17 -20.50
CA GLY A 192 -6.65 2.37 -19.99
C GLY A 192 -7.86 2.80 -20.79
N LEU A 193 -7.82 2.76 -22.14
CA LEU A 193 -8.98 3.04 -22.99
C LEU A 193 -10.08 2.00 -22.81
N TYR A 194 -9.72 0.73 -22.64
CA TYR A 194 -10.67 -0.34 -22.36
C TYR A 194 -11.44 -0.06 -21.06
N ASP A 195 -10.72 0.12 -19.96
CA ASP A 195 -11.36 0.38 -18.65
C ASP A 195 -12.14 1.71 -18.65
N PHE A 196 -11.65 2.73 -19.35
CA PHE A 196 -12.35 4.01 -19.52
C PHE A 196 -13.65 3.83 -20.33
N ALA A 197 -13.65 3.04 -21.41
CA ALA A 197 -14.84 2.78 -22.21
C ALA A 197 -15.90 2.00 -21.41
N VAL A 198 -15.47 1.03 -20.60
CA VAL A 198 -16.37 0.24 -19.75
C VAL A 198 -16.95 1.12 -18.63
N SER A 199 -16.11 1.84 -17.90
CA SER A 199 -16.56 2.57 -16.70
C SER A 199 -17.31 3.87 -17.03
N THR A 200 -16.97 4.56 -18.14
CA THR A 200 -17.54 5.87 -18.49
C THR A 200 -18.70 5.77 -19.44
N PHE A 201 -18.57 4.95 -20.48
CA PHE A 201 -19.60 4.82 -21.51
C PHE A 201 -20.52 3.62 -21.31
N GLY A 202 -20.22 2.72 -20.34
CA GLY A 202 -20.99 1.50 -20.16
C GLY A 202 -21.01 0.62 -21.40
N ALA A 203 -19.88 0.58 -22.16
CA ALA A 203 -19.79 -0.16 -23.42
C ALA A 203 -20.19 -1.63 -23.25
N TRP A 204 -19.92 -2.17 -22.06
CA TRP A 204 -20.47 -3.43 -21.53
C TRP A 204 -20.40 -3.42 -19.99
N THR A 205 -20.87 -4.48 -19.36
CA THR A 205 -20.92 -4.59 -17.90
C THR A 205 -19.54 -4.79 -17.30
N GLU A 206 -19.17 -3.98 -16.29
CA GLU A 206 -17.92 -4.17 -15.51
C GLU A 206 -17.88 -5.55 -14.85
N VAL A 207 -19.06 -6.11 -14.54
CA VAL A 207 -19.17 -7.41 -13.88
C VAL A 207 -20.12 -8.30 -14.70
N VAL A 208 -19.58 -9.39 -15.20
CA VAL A 208 -20.39 -10.46 -15.84
C VAL A 208 -20.86 -11.39 -14.74
N SER A 209 -22.19 -11.54 -14.63
CA SER A 209 -22.82 -12.39 -13.61
C SER A 209 -23.64 -13.49 -14.26
N THR A 210 -23.75 -14.63 -13.61
CA THR A 210 -24.66 -15.72 -14.02
C THR A 210 -26.10 -15.30 -14.05
N ARG A 211 -26.50 -14.23 -13.36
CA ARG A 211 -27.87 -13.64 -13.40
C ARG A 211 -28.28 -13.09 -14.77
N ILE A 212 -27.38 -13.03 -15.75
CA ILE A 212 -27.71 -12.66 -17.14
C ILE A 212 -28.61 -13.73 -17.77
N SER A 213 -28.57 -15.01 -17.33
CA SER A 213 -29.37 -16.10 -17.81
C SER A 213 -30.53 -16.43 -16.85
N GLU A 214 -31.68 -16.85 -17.37
CA GLU A 214 -32.82 -17.30 -16.55
C GLU A 214 -32.45 -18.46 -15.63
N PHE A 215 -31.62 -19.39 -16.12
CA PHE A 215 -31.09 -20.49 -15.31
C PHE A 215 -30.23 -19.99 -14.16
N GLY A 216 -29.36 -19.02 -14.42
CA GLY A 216 -28.49 -18.40 -13.38
C GLY A 216 -29.31 -17.63 -12.35
N THR A 217 -30.38 -16.93 -12.76
CA THR A 217 -31.29 -16.26 -11.84
C THR A 217 -32.06 -17.29 -10.99
N MET A 218 -32.51 -18.39 -11.57
CA MET A 218 -33.11 -19.48 -10.81
C MET A 218 -32.16 -20.10 -9.79
N CYS A 219 -30.87 -20.27 -10.16
CA CYS A 219 -29.87 -20.77 -9.24
C CYS A 219 -29.59 -19.76 -8.09
N ALA A 220 -29.55 -18.47 -8.38
CA ALA A 220 -29.39 -17.42 -7.38
C ALA A 220 -30.58 -17.39 -6.39
N ASP A 221 -31.80 -17.51 -6.87
CA ASP A 221 -33.01 -17.41 -6.04
C ASP A 221 -33.24 -18.66 -5.20
N LYS A 222 -33.12 -19.87 -5.81
CA LYS A 222 -33.37 -21.13 -5.13
C LYS A 222 -32.22 -21.67 -4.33
N PHE A 223 -30.99 -21.64 -4.91
CA PHE A 223 -29.80 -22.26 -4.32
C PHE A 223 -28.85 -21.25 -3.71
N LYS A 224 -29.14 -19.94 -3.84
CA LYS A 224 -28.30 -18.86 -3.37
C LYS A 224 -26.88 -18.89 -3.96
N VAL A 225 -26.72 -19.48 -5.16
CA VAL A 225 -25.45 -19.60 -5.88
C VAL A 225 -25.36 -18.52 -6.95
N VAL A 226 -24.36 -17.67 -6.86
CA VAL A 226 -24.05 -16.65 -7.87
C VAL A 226 -22.56 -16.72 -8.21
N PHE A 227 -22.25 -16.68 -9.50
CA PHE A 227 -20.89 -16.44 -9.98
C PHE A 227 -20.84 -15.10 -10.69
N SER A 228 -19.87 -14.28 -10.30
CA SER A 228 -19.63 -12.98 -10.90
C SER A 228 -18.14 -12.80 -11.17
N LEU A 229 -17.80 -12.24 -12.34
CA LEU A 229 -16.45 -12.00 -12.77
C LEU A 229 -16.28 -10.53 -13.17
N ASN A 230 -15.29 -9.86 -12.60
CA ASN A 230 -14.92 -8.51 -13.00
C ASN A 230 -14.11 -8.57 -14.31
N THR A 231 -14.50 -7.77 -15.31
CA THR A 231 -13.90 -7.76 -16.65
C THR A 231 -12.83 -6.67 -16.83
N GLY A 232 -12.45 -5.95 -15.79
CA GLY A 232 -11.49 -4.85 -15.84
C GLY A 232 -10.10 -5.30 -16.27
N ALA A 233 -9.49 -4.57 -17.20
CA ALA A 233 -8.13 -4.85 -17.68
C ALA A 233 -7.09 -4.72 -16.57
N ALA A 234 -7.26 -3.76 -15.67
CA ALA A 234 -6.39 -3.56 -14.53
C ALA A 234 -6.41 -4.78 -13.58
N VAL A 235 -7.60 -5.35 -13.32
CA VAL A 235 -7.76 -6.54 -12.45
C VAL A 235 -7.12 -7.78 -13.09
N LEU A 236 -7.30 -7.96 -14.41
CA LEU A 236 -6.67 -9.04 -15.16
C LEU A 236 -5.14 -8.94 -15.09
N GLY A 237 -4.59 -7.74 -15.33
CA GLY A 237 -3.16 -7.46 -15.23
C GLY A 237 -2.60 -7.74 -13.85
N LEU A 238 -3.30 -7.33 -12.80
CA LEU A 238 -2.92 -7.60 -11.42
C LEU A 238 -2.88 -9.10 -11.13
N GLY A 239 -3.88 -9.85 -11.57
CA GLY A 239 -3.93 -11.30 -11.41
C GLY A 239 -2.73 -12.00 -12.08
N TYR A 240 -2.32 -11.54 -13.26
CA TYR A 240 -1.12 -12.02 -13.94
C TYR A 240 0.17 -11.74 -13.15
N ILE A 241 0.31 -10.52 -12.61
CA ILE A 241 1.50 -10.10 -11.83
C ILE A 241 1.63 -10.89 -10.52
N ILE A 242 0.53 -11.10 -9.79
CA ILE A 242 0.49 -11.86 -8.52
C ILE A 242 0.95 -13.30 -8.72
N GLY A 243 0.70 -13.86 -9.90
CA GLY A 243 1.07 -15.20 -10.25
C GLY A 243 0.09 -16.28 -9.81
N LEU A 244 0.18 -17.44 -10.47
CA LEU A 244 -0.81 -18.52 -10.36
C LEU A 244 -1.03 -19.02 -8.93
N LYS A 245 0.05 -19.17 -8.14
CA LYS A 245 -0.04 -19.71 -6.78
C LYS A 245 -0.99 -18.90 -5.88
N TYR A 246 -0.83 -17.59 -5.87
CA TYR A 246 -1.64 -16.72 -5.01
C TYR A 246 -3.01 -16.44 -5.62
N ALA A 247 -3.10 -16.33 -6.96
CA ALA A 247 -4.37 -16.21 -7.66
C ALA A 247 -5.29 -17.39 -7.38
N VAL A 248 -4.77 -18.63 -7.37
CA VAL A 248 -5.54 -19.84 -7.03
C VAL A 248 -6.02 -19.80 -5.57
N ILE A 249 -5.21 -19.35 -4.62
CA ILE A 249 -5.61 -19.24 -3.20
C ILE A 249 -6.77 -18.23 -3.06
N ILE A 250 -6.67 -17.07 -3.71
CA ILE A 250 -7.72 -16.05 -3.70
C ILE A 250 -9.01 -16.58 -4.33
N THR A 251 -8.89 -17.24 -5.48
CA THR A 251 -10.03 -17.85 -6.19
C THR A 251 -10.70 -18.96 -5.35
N ALA A 252 -9.89 -19.82 -4.71
CA ALA A 252 -10.39 -20.85 -3.82
C ALA A 252 -11.18 -20.27 -2.63
N GLY A 253 -10.69 -19.17 -2.04
CA GLY A 253 -11.41 -18.44 -1.00
C GLY A 253 -12.76 -17.88 -1.49
N SER A 254 -12.78 -17.27 -2.69
CA SER A 254 -14.01 -16.79 -3.31
C SER A 254 -14.99 -17.95 -3.58
N CYS A 255 -14.52 -19.06 -4.14
CA CYS A 255 -15.35 -20.25 -4.39
C CYS A 255 -15.92 -20.83 -3.09
N LEU A 256 -15.10 -20.90 -2.03
CA LEU A 256 -15.54 -21.35 -0.71
C LEU A 256 -16.72 -20.51 -0.19
N VAL A 257 -16.61 -19.20 -0.30
CA VAL A 257 -17.67 -18.29 0.21
C VAL A 257 -18.91 -18.36 -0.68
N TRP A 258 -18.78 -18.16 -1.98
CA TRP A 258 -19.93 -18.01 -2.88
C TRP A 258 -20.62 -19.32 -3.26
N PHE A 259 -19.91 -20.46 -3.24
CA PHE A 259 -20.49 -21.76 -3.62
C PHE A 259 -20.74 -22.69 -2.43
N LEU A 260 -20.17 -22.41 -1.25
CA LEU A 260 -20.39 -23.23 -0.07
C LEU A 260 -21.05 -22.45 1.07
N ILE A 261 -20.42 -21.37 1.54
CA ILE A 261 -20.88 -20.66 2.75
C ILE A 261 -22.22 -19.95 2.50
N VAL A 262 -22.34 -19.17 1.41
CA VAL A 262 -23.57 -18.43 1.09
C VAL A 262 -24.75 -19.37 0.85
N PRO A 263 -24.66 -20.44 0.05
CA PRO A 263 -25.74 -21.41 -0.10
C PRO A 263 -26.08 -22.16 1.21
N LEU A 264 -25.07 -22.52 2.00
CA LEU A 264 -25.26 -23.22 3.27
C LEU A 264 -26.06 -22.33 4.26
N ILE A 265 -25.67 -21.09 4.43
CA ILE A 265 -26.38 -20.13 5.28
C ILE A 265 -27.78 -19.88 4.73
N GLY A 266 -27.91 -19.69 3.42
CA GLY A 266 -29.21 -19.54 2.74
C GLY A 266 -30.16 -20.73 2.89
N SER A 267 -29.66 -21.93 3.21
CA SER A 267 -30.47 -23.11 3.49
C SER A 267 -30.86 -23.24 4.97
N ILE A 268 -30.13 -22.66 5.89
CA ILE A 268 -30.29 -22.83 7.35
C ILE A 268 -30.99 -21.62 7.99
N ALA A 269 -30.80 -20.42 7.42
CA ALA A 269 -31.35 -19.18 7.97
C ALA A 269 -32.88 -19.22 8.02
N PRO A 270 -33.52 -18.76 9.13
CA PRO A 270 -34.97 -18.74 9.29
C PRO A 270 -35.68 -17.97 8.18
N ASP A 271 -35.07 -16.90 7.66
CA ASP A 271 -35.58 -15.99 6.65
C ASP A 271 -34.97 -16.25 5.26
N ALA A 272 -34.48 -17.46 5.01
CA ALA A 272 -33.76 -17.83 3.78
C ALA A 272 -34.48 -17.47 2.48
N ALA A 273 -35.83 -17.51 2.48
CA ALA A 273 -36.62 -17.19 1.31
C ALA A 273 -36.56 -15.72 0.90
N SER A 274 -36.41 -14.81 1.87
CA SER A 274 -36.38 -13.37 1.66
C SER A 274 -34.97 -12.84 1.40
N LEU A 275 -33.90 -13.59 1.79
CA LEU A 275 -32.52 -13.16 1.66
C LEU A 275 -31.98 -13.35 0.23
N THR A 276 -31.31 -12.35 -0.29
CA THR A 276 -30.54 -12.47 -1.54
C THR A 276 -29.14 -13.04 -1.27
N PRO A 277 -28.47 -13.68 -2.24
CA PRO A 277 -27.09 -14.14 -2.07
C PRO A 277 -26.15 -13.03 -1.62
N GLU A 278 -26.35 -11.81 -2.12
CA GLU A 278 -25.54 -10.64 -1.80
C GLU A 278 -25.77 -10.17 -0.35
N SER A 279 -27.01 -10.21 0.16
CA SER A 279 -27.29 -9.89 1.57
C SER A 279 -26.68 -10.94 2.50
N ILE A 280 -26.80 -12.24 2.17
CA ILE A 280 -26.15 -13.31 2.93
C ILE A 280 -24.62 -13.13 2.94
N PHE A 281 -24.05 -12.77 1.80
CA PHE A 281 -22.61 -12.46 1.75
C PHE A 281 -22.25 -11.29 2.65
N THR A 282 -23.02 -10.18 2.62
CA THR A 282 -22.75 -8.98 3.39
C THR A 282 -22.90 -9.23 4.90
N ASP A 283 -23.93 -9.93 5.32
CA ASP A 283 -24.28 -10.09 6.72
C ASP A 283 -23.54 -11.25 7.40
N TYR A 284 -23.17 -12.29 6.66
CA TYR A 284 -22.52 -13.49 7.20
C TYR A 284 -21.17 -13.82 6.55
N GLY A 285 -21.11 -13.90 5.22
CA GLY A 285 -19.89 -14.30 4.50
C GLY A 285 -18.74 -13.32 4.71
N ARG A 286 -19.03 -12.03 4.62
CA ARG A 286 -18.05 -10.95 4.82
C ARG A 286 -17.51 -10.90 6.24
N PRO A 287 -18.33 -10.95 7.32
CA PRO A 287 -17.83 -11.03 8.70
C PRO A 287 -16.94 -12.26 8.97
N ILE A 288 -17.26 -13.43 8.38
CA ILE A 288 -16.42 -14.63 8.49
C ILE A 288 -15.04 -14.37 7.87
N GLY A 289 -15.01 -13.79 6.66
CA GLY A 289 -13.76 -13.40 5.99
C GLY A 289 -12.95 -12.39 6.81
N ILE A 290 -13.62 -11.39 7.37
CA ILE A 290 -13.02 -10.37 8.25
C ILE A 290 -12.41 -11.01 9.49
N GLY A 291 -13.13 -11.91 10.16
CA GLY A 291 -12.62 -12.68 11.30
C GLY A 291 -11.38 -13.52 10.93
N GLY A 292 -11.41 -14.14 9.74
CA GLY A 292 -10.27 -14.87 9.20
C GLY A 292 -9.04 -13.98 9.01
N ILE A 293 -9.20 -12.79 8.42
CA ILE A 293 -8.12 -11.81 8.23
C ILE A 293 -7.59 -11.32 9.58
N ALA A 294 -8.48 -11.00 10.53
CA ALA A 294 -8.10 -10.56 11.87
C ALA A 294 -7.25 -11.62 12.59
N MET A 295 -7.70 -12.88 12.57
CA MET A 295 -6.94 -13.98 13.17
C MET A 295 -5.62 -14.23 12.45
N ALA A 296 -5.61 -14.17 11.11
CA ALA A 296 -4.37 -14.28 10.33
C ALA A 296 -3.38 -13.16 10.67
N GLY A 297 -3.87 -11.92 10.89
CA GLY A 297 -3.07 -10.80 11.36
C GLY A 297 -2.44 -11.05 12.73
N LEU A 298 -3.23 -11.53 13.70
CA LEU A 298 -2.74 -11.88 15.05
C LEU A 298 -1.69 -13.00 15.00
N ILE A 299 -1.97 -14.08 14.28
CA ILE A 299 -1.02 -15.18 14.09
C ILE A 299 0.24 -14.68 13.37
N GLY A 300 0.09 -13.78 12.39
CA GLY A 300 1.18 -13.12 11.68
C GLY A 300 2.10 -12.36 12.63
N ILE A 301 1.56 -11.56 13.55
CA ILE A 301 2.32 -10.84 14.59
C ILE A 301 3.11 -11.83 15.45
N ILE A 302 2.46 -12.90 15.94
CA ILE A 302 3.10 -13.91 16.79
C ILE A 302 4.26 -14.60 16.04
N ARG A 303 4.04 -14.99 14.79
CA ARG A 303 5.07 -15.61 13.94
C ARG A 303 6.23 -14.68 13.64
N GLN A 304 5.97 -13.39 13.54
CA GLN A 304 6.97 -12.37 13.24
C GLN A 304 7.64 -11.78 14.49
N ALA A 305 7.26 -12.21 15.70
CA ALA A 305 7.86 -11.71 16.94
C ALA A 305 9.40 -11.84 16.96
N GLY A 306 9.94 -12.90 16.37
CA GLY A 306 11.39 -13.08 16.18
C GLY A 306 12.02 -12.01 15.30
N ILE A 307 11.36 -11.64 14.20
CA ILE A 307 11.80 -10.60 13.27
C ILE A 307 11.76 -9.23 13.93
N ILE A 308 10.67 -8.95 14.64
CA ILE A 308 10.48 -7.70 15.42
C ILE A 308 11.62 -7.58 16.43
N ARG A 309 11.92 -8.64 17.18
CA ARG A 309 13.01 -8.67 18.16
C ARG A 309 14.38 -8.42 17.51
N GLN A 310 14.66 -9.05 16.37
CA GLN A 310 15.92 -8.86 15.65
C GLN A 310 16.05 -7.43 15.11
N ALA A 311 15.01 -6.88 14.48
CA ALA A 311 15.02 -5.52 13.95
C ALA A 311 15.18 -4.48 15.06
N VAL A 312 14.47 -4.63 16.18
CA VAL A 312 14.64 -3.77 17.36
C VAL A 312 16.04 -3.92 17.94
N GLY A 313 16.58 -5.14 18.03
CA GLY A 313 17.95 -5.40 18.47
C GLY A 313 18.99 -4.70 17.59
N LEU A 314 18.85 -4.73 16.27
CA LEU A 314 19.71 -4.00 15.33
C LEU A 314 19.61 -2.50 15.51
N ALA A 315 18.39 -1.97 15.66
CA ALA A 315 18.18 -0.53 15.88
C ALA A 315 18.84 -0.05 17.19
N VAL A 316 18.70 -0.81 18.26
CA VAL A 316 19.32 -0.51 19.56
C VAL A 316 20.84 -0.62 19.47
N SER A 317 21.40 -1.61 18.79
CA SER A 317 22.84 -1.77 18.62
C SER A 317 23.44 -0.61 17.81
N GLU A 318 22.76 -0.14 16.77
CA GLU A 318 23.19 1.04 16.00
C GLU A 318 23.15 2.35 16.82
N LEU A 319 22.19 2.46 17.75
CA LEU A 319 22.13 3.60 18.68
C LEU A 319 23.25 3.55 19.73
N SER A 320 23.59 2.34 20.19
CA SER A 320 24.59 2.11 21.26
C SER A 320 26.03 2.08 20.75
N SER A 321 26.25 1.77 19.47
CA SER A 321 27.60 1.76 18.91
C SER A 321 28.16 3.17 18.87
N LYS A 322 29.05 3.48 19.80
CA LYS A 322 29.99 4.61 19.67
C LYS A 322 30.80 4.32 18.40
N LYS A 323 30.72 5.23 17.43
CA LYS A 323 31.62 5.21 16.27
C LYS A 323 33.05 5.41 16.77
N ASP A 324 33.77 4.34 17.03
CA ASP A 324 35.21 4.40 17.08
C ASP A 324 35.70 4.74 15.68
N GLY A 325 36.20 5.91 15.55
CA GLY A 325 37.10 6.64 14.66
C GLY A 325 37.39 6.20 13.22
N ALA A 326 36.78 5.20 12.62
CA ALA A 326 36.92 4.91 11.21
C ALA A 326 35.55 5.11 10.52
N ALA A 327 35.39 6.24 9.87
CA ALA A 327 34.28 6.46 8.94
C ALA A 327 34.46 5.46 7.78
N VAL A 328 33.89 4.25 7.93
CA VAL A 328 33.66 3.38 6.80
C VAL A 328 32.71 4.17 5.89
N VAL A 329 33.25 4.64 4.76
CA VAL A 329 32.47 5.35 3.75
C VAL A 329 31.41 4.38 3.25
N ALA A 330 30.21 4.47 3.82
CA ALA A 330 29.10 3.63 3.42
C ALA A 330 28.85 3.86 1.92
N GLU A 331 28.83 2.78 1.15
CA GLU A 331 28.51 2.83 -0.26
C GLU A 331 27.20 3.58 -0.49
N ARG A 332 27.07 4.29 -1.62
CA ARG A 332 25.87 5.08 -1.97
C ARG A 332 24.59 4.27 -1.81
N THR A 333 24.57 3.03 -2.27
CA THR A 333 23.41 2.11 -2.23
C THR A 333 23.04 1.63 -0.82
N GLN A 334 23.93 1.84 0.16
CA GLN A 334 23.73 1.53 1.58
C GLN A 334 23.62 2.79 2.45
N ARG A 335 23.74 3.98 1.86
CA ARG A 335 23.72 5.25 2.59
C ARG A 335 22.29 5.54 3.06
N ASP A 336 22.06 5.30 4.34
CA ASP A 336 20.78 5.50 4.99
C ASP A 336 20.75 6.73 5.91
N LEU A 337 19.55 7.10 6.37
CA LEU A 337 19.38 8.09 7.43
C LEU A 337 19.95 7.52 8.74
N SER A 338 20.59 8.36 9.54
CA SER A 338 21.09 7.93 10.84
C SER A 338 19.94 7.50 11.75
N MET A 339 20.13 6.43 12.54
CA MET A 339 19.12 5.94 13.47
C MET A 339 18.71 7.02 14.50
N LYS A 340 19.64 7.91 14.88
CA LYS A 340 19.35 9.05 15.76
C LYS A 340 18.33 10.01 15.13
N LEU A 341 18.49 10.31 13.82
CA LEU A 341 17.53 11.17 13.09
C LEU A 341 16.16 10.47 12.98
N ILE A 342 16.16 9.17 12.70
CA ILE A 342 14.91 8.39 12.61
C ILE A 342 14.16 8.43 13.95
N LEU A 343 14.87 8.19 15.05
CA LEU A 343 14.28 8.25 16.38
C LEU A 343 13.78 9.66 16.73
N SER A 344 14.53 10.71 16.39
CA SER A 344 14.09 12.09 16.63
C SER A 344 12.84 12.43 15.84
N VAL A 345 12.74 12.00 14.58
CA VAL A 345 11.54 12.18 13.74
C VAL A 345 10.37 11.37 14.30
N LEU A 346 10.60 10.13 14.77
CA LEU A 346 9.55 9.32 15.41
C LEU A 346 9.01 10.01 16.66
N ILE A 347 9.89 10.49 17.54
CA ILE A 347 9.48 11.20 18.76
C ILE A 347 8.70 12.47 18.40
N ALA A 348 9.18 13.25 17.44
CA ALA A 348 8.50 14.45 16.98
C ALA A 348 7.12 14.11 16.39
N ALA A 349 7.00 13.05 15.57
CA ALA A 349 5.73 12.59 15.03
C ALA A 349 4.76 12.14 16.13
N LEU A 350 5.23 11.39 17.13
CA LEU A 350 4.41 10.96 18.25
C LEU A 350 3.94 12.15 19.12
N ILE A 351 4.81 13.12 19.38
CA ILE A 351 4.44 14.34 20.11
C ILE A 351 3.38 15.13 19.32
N THR A 352 3.58 15.30 18.00
CA THR A 352 2.62 16.00 17.15
C THR A 352 1.29 15.26 17.08
N THR A 353 1.30 13.93 17.03
CA THR A 353 0.09 13.10 17.07
C THR A 353 -0.63 13.25 18.43
N TRP A 354 0.12 13.28 19.51
CA TRP A 354 -0.46 13.52 20.83
C TRP A 354 -1.09 14.92 20.94
N VAL A 355 -0.39 15.96 20.48
CA VAL A 355 -0.92 17.34 20.45
C VAL A 355 -2.20 17.40 19.61
N PHE A 356 -2.22 16.74 18.47
CA PHE A 356 -3.41 16.63 17.63
C PHE A 356 -4.58 15.95 18.35
N PHE A 357 -4.34 14.84 19.05
CA PHE A 357 -5.38 14.15 19.81
C PHE A 357 -5.86 14.99 21.00
N GLN A 358 -4.94 15.66 21.71
CA GLN A 358 -5.28 16.45 22.88
C GLN A 358 -6.11 17.69 22.55
N PHE A 359 -5.70 18.46 21.54
CA PHE A 359 -6.31 19.75 21.23
C PHE A 359 -7.25 19.73 20.04
N GLY A 360 -7.12 18.74 19.17
CA GLY A 360 -7.89 18.65 17.92
C GLY A 360 -9.00 17.61 17.94
N LEU A 361 -9.03 16.70 18.96
CA LEU A 361 -9.97 15.58 18.92
C LEU A 361 -10.66 15.28 20.26
N LEU A 362 -9.89 15.12 21.35
CA LEU A 362 -10.41 14.53 22.60
C LEU A 362 -10.52 15.50 23.77
N GLY A 363 -9.67 16.49 23.88
CA GLY A 363 -9.65 17.45 24.99
C GLY A 363 -9.24 16.90 26.36
N ASN A 364 -9.24 15.58 26.56
CA ASN A 364 -8.91 14.91 27.82
C ASN A 364 -7.52 14.26 27.75
N LEU A 365 -6.66 14.60 28.73
CA LEU A 365 -5.26 14.13 28.75
C LEU A 365 -5.13 12.60 28.81
N ALA A 366 -5.94 11.94 29.67
CA ALA A 366 -5.86 10.49 29.82
C ALA A 366 -6.28 9.77 28.52
N GLN A 367 -7.38 10.23 27.91
CA GLN A 367 -7.88 9.68 26.64
C GLN A 367 -6.89 9.90 25.50
N SER A 368 -6.25 11.06 25.41
CA SER A 368 -5.25 11.38 24.39
C SER A 368 -3.99 10.53 24.51
N ILE A 369 -3.54 10.26 25.74
CA ILE A 369 -2.38 9.37 25.97
C ILE A 369 -2.74 7.92 25.59
N VAL A 370 -3.92 7.44 25.96
CA VAL A 370 -4.37 6.09 25.59
C VAL A 370 -4.52 5.97 24.06
N ALA A 371 -5.10 6.98 23.40
CA ALA A 371 -5.21 7.03 21.95
C ALA A 371 -3.83 6.98 21.27
N LEU A 372 -2.86 7.75 21.75
CA LEU A 372 -1.49 7.71 21.24
C LEU A 372 -0.86 6.32 21.41
N LEU A 373 -1.06 5.69 22.57
CA LEU A 373 -0.53 4.36 22.84
C LEU A 373 -1.14 3.31 21.90
N ILE A 374 -2.46 3.38 21.67
CA ILE A 374 -3.16 2.54 20.69
C ILE A 374 -2.51 2.71 19.31
N VAL A 375 -2.39 3.95 18.84
CA VAL A 375 -1.79 4.24 17.53
C VAL A 375 -0.38 3.67 17.43
N PHE A 376 0.46 3.94 18.42
CA PHE A 376 1.85 3.50 18.39
C PHE A 376 1.97 1.98 18.39
N VAL A 377 1.28 1.28 19.28
CA VAL A 377 1.36 -0.18 19.42
C VAL A 377 0.79 -0.86 18.18
N ILE A 378 -0.40 -0.47 17.76
CA ILE A 378 -1.05 -1.13 16.62
C ILE A 378 -0.28 -0.82 15.32
N ALA A 379 0.11 0.44 15.08
CA ALA A 379 0.88 0.80 13.90
C ALA A 379 2.22 0.07 13.86
N PHE A 380 2.95 -0.01 14.97
CA PHE A 380 4.22 -0.71 15.05
C PHE A 380 4.09 -2.22 14.74
N LEU A 381 3.14 -2.89 15.38
CA LEU A 381 2.93 -4.33 15.16
C LEU A 381 2.47 -4.63 13.74
N PHE A 382 1.49 -3.90 13.25
CA PHE A 382 0.93 -4.16 11.93
C PHE A 382 1.81 -3.67 10.77
N THR A 383 2.71 -2.71 10.98
CA THR A 383 3.71 -2.33 9.98
C THR A 383 4.50 -3.53 9.46
N THR A 384 4.90 -4.42 10.37
CA THR A 384 5.64 -5.65 10.01
C THR A 384 4.76 -6.62 9.24
N VAL A 385 3.50 -6.76 9.65
CA VAL A 385 2.52 -7.64 8.98
C VAL A 385 2.22 -7.12 7.57
N ALA A 386 2.00 -5.81 7.42
CA ALA A 386 1.77 -5.17 6.13
C ALA A 386 2.95 -5.35 5.18
N ALA A 387 4.17 -5.09 5.65
CA ALA A 387 5.39 -5.27 4.87
C ALA A 387 5.57 -6.73 4.41
N ASN A 388 5.29 -7.71 5.27
CA ASN A 388 5.36 -9.12 4.92
C ASN A 388 4.28 -9.52 3.91
N ALA A 389 3.06 -9.06 4.09
CA ALA A 389 1.95 -9.36 3.19
C ALA A 389 2.22 -8.83 1.77
N ILE A 390 2.67 -7.59 1.64
CA ILE A 390 3.05 -7.00 0.35
C ILE A 390 4.25 -7.74 -0.26
N ALA A 391 5.26 -8.09 0.54
CA ALA A 391 6.42 -8.83 0.05
C ALA A 391 6.03 -10.20 -0.56
N ILE A 392 4.97 -10.83 -0.07
CA ILE A 392 4.50 -12.14 -0.53
C ILE A 392 3.46 -12.02 -1.63
N VAL A 393 2.41 -11.20 -1.42
CA VAL A 393 1.21 -11.18 -2.28
C VAL A 393 1.23 -10.00 -3.26
N GLY A 394 1.94 -8.92 -2.94
CA GLY A 394 1.98 -7.71 -3.77
C GLY A 394 0.78 -6.78 -3.59
N THR A 395 -0.14 -7.11 -2.68
CA THR A 395 -1.28 -6.24 -2.33
C THR A 395 -1.28 -5.95 -0.84
N ASN A 396 -1.69 -4.74 -0.49
CA ASN A 396 -1.74 -4.31 0.89
C ASN A 396 -3.07 -4.76 1.54
N PRO A 397 -3.04 -5.60 2.60
CA PRO A 397 -4.26 -6.09 3.26
C PRO A 397 -4.87 -5.02 4.18
N VAL A 398 -4.94 -3.76 3.73
CA VAL A 398 -5.36 -2.60 4.54
C VAL A 398 -6.78 -2.78 5.07
N SER A 399 -7.72 -3.24 4.26
CA SER A 399 -9.14 -3.35 4.65
C SER A 399 -9.36 -4.21 5.89
N GLY A 400 -8.72 -5.39 5.95
CA GLY A 400 -8.84 -6.29 7.09
C GLY A 400 -8.12 -5.78 8.33
N MET A 401 -6.92 -5.23 8.17
CA MET A 401 -6.17 -4.63 9.28
C MET A 401 -6.85 -3.37 9.81
N THR A 402 -7.49 -2.58 8.95
CA THR A 402 -8.32 -1.43 9.33
C THR A 402 -9.44 -1.85 10.27
N LEU A 403 -10.18 -2.88 9.88
CA LEU A 403 -11.29 -3.36 10.69
C LEU A 403 -10.81 -3.84 12.06
N MET A 404 -9.72 -4.62 12.10
CA MET A 404 -9.13 -5.06 13.37
C MET A 404 -8.68 -3.87 14.22
N THR A 405 -8.08 -2.86 13.61
CA THR A 405 -7.69 -1.62 14.29
C THR A 405 -8.91 -0.91 14.88
N LEU A 406 -9.99 -0.77 14.12
CA LEU A 406 -11.21 -0.12 14.58
C LEU A 406 -11.86 -0.89 15.73
N ILE A 407 -11.92 -2.21 15.66
CA ILE A 407 -12.46 -3.04 16.74
C ILE A 407 -11.64 -2.87 18.03
N LEU A 408 -10.32 -3.03 17.93
CA LEU A 408 -9.45 -2.91 19.11
C LEU A 408 -9.46 -1.50 19.70
N SER A 409 -9.35 -0.47 18.85
CA SER A 409 -9.38 0.92 19.32
C SER A 409 -10.72 1.28 19.95
N SER A 410 -11.84 0.88 19.33
CA SER A 410 -13.17 1.16 19.87
C SER A 410 -13.39 0.49 21.22
N LEU A 411 -13.00 -0.77 21.39
CA LEU A 411 -13.11 -1.47 22.69
C LEU A 411 -12.34 -0.74 23.80
N VAL A 412 -11.12 -0.29 23.50
CA VAL A 412 -10.31 0.44 24.49
C VAL A 412 -10.88 1.83 24.74
N LEU A 413 -11.30 2.56 23.70
CA LEU A 413 -11.86 3.90 23.83
C LEU A 413 -13.16 3.90 24.64
N VAL A 414 -14.05 2.92 24.40
CA VAL A 414 -15.27 2.75 25.19
C VAL A 414 -14.95 2.45 26.66
N SER A 415 -13.94 1.63 26.94
CA SER A 415 -13.53 1.30 28.31
C SER A 415 -13.03 2.50 29.11
N ILE A 416 -12.58 3.57 28.45
CA ILE A 416 -12.14 4.82 29.07
C ILE A 416 -13.20 5.94 28.99
N GLY A 417 -14.46 5.58 28.68
CA GLY A 417 -15.60 6.48 28.72
C GLY A 417 -15.87 7.29 27.46
N LEU A 418 -15.21 6.99 26.33
CA LEU A 418 -15.50 7.60 25.02
C LEU A 418 -16.66 6.86 24.34
N ASN A 419 -17.86 7.41 24.47
CA ASN A 419 -19.11 6.84 23.95
C ASN A 419 -19.83 7.79 22.99
N GLY A 420 -20.82 7.27 22.26
CA GLY A 420 -21.66 8.07 21.37
C GLY A 420 -20.93 8.61 20.14
N ASN A 421 -21.43 9.72 19.58
CA ASN A 421 -20.90 10.30 18.35
C ASN A 421 -19.45 10.77 18.49
N GLU A 422 -19.09 11.35 19.63
CA GLU A 422 -17.71 11.79 19.89
C GLU A 422 -16.74 10.59 19.91
N GLY A 423 -17.14 9.49 20.56
CA GLY A 423 -16.36 8.26 20.60
C GLY A 423 -16.22 7.62 19.21
N MET A 424 -17.27 7.63 18.40
CA MET A 424 -17.23 7.13 17.01
C MET A 424 -16.32 7.98 16.13
N THR A 425 -16.43 9.32 16.20
CA THR A 425 -15.57 10.25 15.46
C THR A 425 -14.11 10.04 15.86
N ALA A 426 -13.82 9.95 17.14
CA ALA A 426 -12.48 9.70 17.66
C ALA A 426 -11.92 8.36 17.16
N ALA A 427 -12.69 7.28 17.25
CA ALA A 427 -12.27 5.95 16.79
C ALA A 427 -11.95 5.94 15.28
N LEU A 428 -12.77 6.59 14.45
CA LEU A 428 -12.57 6.68 13.01
C LEU A 428 -11.33 7.50 12.64
N ILE A 429 -11.09 8.62 13.32
CA ILE A 429 -9.91 9.45 13.08
C ILE A 429 -8.64 8.75 13.55
N ILE A 430 -8.64 8.15 14.75
CA ILE A 430 -7.54 7.34 15.27
C ILE A 430 -7.27 6.15 14.35
N GLY A 431 -8.33 5.47 13.92
CA GLY A 431 -8.27 4.41 12.91
C GLY A 431 -7.67 4.90 11.61
N GLY A 432 -8.02 6.11 11.15
CA GLY A 432 -7.45 6.76 9.99
C GLY A 432 -5.94 6.96 10.07
N VAL A 433 -5.43 7.41 11.23
CA VAL A 433 -3.98 7.53 11.48
C VAL A 433 -3.29 6.17 11.34
N VAL A 434 -3.81 5.15 12.03
CA VAL A 434 -3.22 3.80 12.01
C VAL A 434 -3.29 3.20 10.61
N CYS A 435 -4.44 3.26 9.96
CA CYS A 435 -4.64 2.63 8.64
C CYS A 435 -3.78 3.29 7.55
N THR A 436 -3.61 4.61 7.62
CA THR A 436 -2.69 5.32 6.74
C THR A 436 -1.23 4.94 7.02
N ALA A 437 -0.87 4.74 8.31
CA ALA A 437 0.46 4.27 8.67
C ALA A 437 0.75 2.86 8.13
N LEU A 438 -0.20 1.95 8.26
CA LEU A 438 -0.09 0.58 7.74
C LEU A 438 0.02 0.54 6.22
N SER A 439 -0.86 1.28 5.56
CA SER A 439 -0.87 1.39 4.12
C SER A 439 0.47 1.94 3.62
N MET A 440 0.93 3.04 4.23
CA MET A 440 2.19 3.68 3.86
C MET A 440 3.41 2.79 4.10
N ALA A 441 3.44 2.05 5.20
CA ALA A 441 4.50 1.08 5.46
C ALA A 441 4.55 -0.01 4.37
N GLY A 442 3.39 -0.53 3.98
CA GLY A 442 3.28 -1.53 2.94
C GLY A 442 3.75 -1.04 1.55
N GLY A 443 3.26 0.10 1.07
CA GLY A 443 3.71 0.65 -0.22
C GLY A 443 5.18 1.07 -0.20
N PHE A 444 5.66 1.60 0.92
CA PHE A 444 7.03 2.06 1.02
C PHE A 444 8.07 0.92 1.02
N ILE A 445 7.74 -0.28 1.53
CA ILE A 445 8.66 -1.43 1.44
C ILE A 445 8.82 -1.89 -0.02
N THR A 446 7.76 -1.81 -0.82
CA THR A 446 7.80 -2.03 -2.27
C THR A 446 8.78 -1.08 -2.94
N ASP A 447 8.65 0.20 -2.65
CA ASP A 447 9.56 1.23 -3.15
C ASP A 447 11.01 0.97 -2.76
N LEU A 448 11.27 0.63 -1.51
CA LEU A 448 12.61 0.31 -1.03
C LEU A 448 13.20 -0.91 -1.73
N LYS A 449 12.38 -1.91 -2.07
CA LYS A 449 12.81 -3.09 -2.83
C LYS A 449 13.17 -2.75 -4.27
N ILE A 450 12.35 -1.93 -4.95
CA ILE A 450 12.66 -1.41 -6.29
C ILE A 450 14.01 -0.68 -6.26
N GLY A 451 14.20 0.20 -5.26
CA GLY A 451 15.46 0.93 -5.09
C GLY A 451 16.67 0.04 -4.85
N TYR A 452 16.49 -1.04 -4.12
CA TYR A 452 17.56 -2.02 -3.89
C TYR A 452 17.97 -2.71 -5.19
N TRP A 453 17.02 -3.16 -5.99
CA TRP A 453 17.31 -3.81 -7.27
C TRP A 453 17.96 -2.87 -8.28
N LEU A 454 17.48 -1.64 -8.34
CA LEU A 454 17.97 -0.64 -9.28
C LEU A 454 19.24 0.09 -8.80
N GLY A 455 19.53 0.05 -7.51
CA GLY A 455 20.70 0.70 -6.92
C GLY A 455 20.51 2.20 -6.67
N THR A 456 19.29 2.66 -6.38
CA THR A 456 19.07 4.05 -5.94
C THR A 456 19.48 4.27 -4.51
N THR A 457 19.76 5.53 -4.17
CA THR A 457 20.16 5.90 -2.81
C THR A 457 18.95 5.85 -1.87
N PRO A 458 18.95 5.03 -0.81
CA PRO A 458 17.81 4.92 0.10
C PRO A 458 17.43 6.25 0.76
N LYS A 459 18.41 7.08 1.07
CA LYS A 459 18.22 8.43 1.62
C LYS A 459 17.42 9.34 0.68
N SER A 460 17.70 9.31 -0.62
CA SER A 460 17.01 10.13 -1.63
C SER A 460 15.53 9.74 -1.76
N ARG A 461 15.21 8.46 -1.70
CA ARG A 461 13.82 7.96 -1.77
C ARG A 461 12.98 8.38 -0.56
N ARG A 462 13.55 8.30 0.63
CA ARG A 462 12.88 8.72 1.86
C ARG A 462 12.57 10.22 1.88
N ALA A 463 13.49 11.04 1.42
CA ALA A 463 13.27 12.48 1.29
C ALA A 463 12.17 12.80 0.27
N GLY A 464 12.15 12.12 -0.89
CA GLY A 464 11.13 12.28 -1.91
C GLY A 464 9.74 11.88 -1.42
N SER A 465 9.61 10.73 -0.76
CA SER A 465 8.34 10.26 -0.20
C SER A 465 7.80 11.18 0.90
N SER A 466 8.65 11.71 1.78
CA SER A 466 8.24 12.67 2.81
C SER A 466 7.73 14.00 2.24
N SER A 467 8.33 14.52 1.16
CA SER A 467 7.87 15.77 0.54
C SER A 467 6.51 15.64 -0.13
N ALA A 468 6.15 14.46 -0.63
CA ALA A 468 4.83 14.21 -1.20
C ALA A 468 3.70 14.22 -0.17
N HIS A 469 3.99 13.98 1.11
CA HIS A 469 3.01 13.98 2.19
C HIS A 469 2.41 15.36 2.48
N SER A 470 3.18 16.43 2.29
CA SER A 470 2.75 17.80 2.64
C SER A 470 1.61 18.33 1.78
N TYR A 471 1.38 17.78 0.57
CA TYR A 471 0.42 18.34 -0.39
C TYR A 471 -0.87 17.52 -0.58
N ARG A 472 -1.03 16.40 0.11
CA ARG A 472 -2.04 15.38 -0.20
C ARG A 472 -3.39 15.45 0.50
N PRO A 473 -3.46 15.77 1.78
CA PRO A 473 -4.75 15.78 2.47
C PRO A 473 -5.75 16.79 1.92
N LEU A 474 -5.27 17.88 1.29
CA LEU A 474 -6.10 18.92 0.70
C LEU A 474 -7.09 18.45 -0.37
N ARG A 475 -6.83 17.31 -1.05
CA ARG A 475 -7.70 16.80 -2.11
C ARG A 475 -8.66 15.68 -1.70
N LEU A 476 -8.34 14.94 -0.64
CA LEU A 476 -9.24 13.89 -0.16
C LEU A 476 -10.58 14.46 0.30
N GLN A 477 -10.57 15.62 0.93
CA GLN A 477 -11.79 16.24 1.39
C GLN A 477 -12.62 16.85 0.25
N ALA A 478 -11.99 17.49 -0.75
CA ALA A 478 -12.71 18.01 -1.89
C ALA A 478 -13.47 16.93 -2.68
N LEU A 479 -13.00 15.67 -2.63
CA LEU A 479 -13.66 14.53 -3.25
C LEU A 479 -14.70 13.85 -2.35
N CYS A 480 -14.57 13.96 -1.04
CA CYS A 480 -15.56 13.43 -0.10
C CYS A 480 -16.73 14.41 0.15
N SER A 481 -16.62 15.69 -0.24
CA SER A 481 -17.69 16.70 -0.13
C SER A 481 -18.60 16.79 -1.36
N TYR A 482 -18.38 15.95 -2.37
CA TYR A 482 -19.27 15.72 -3.52
C TYR A 482 -19.90 14.32 -3.40
#